data_f2d225f05ea3700f3ae61944ed8fad28
#
_entry.id   f2d225f05ea3700f3ae61944ed8fad28
#
_cell.length_a   1.000
_cell.length_b   1.000
_cell.length_c   1.000
_cell.angle_alpha   90.00
_cell.angle_beta   90.00
_cell.angle_gamma   90.00
#
_symmetry.space_group_name_H-M   'P 1'
#
loop_
_entity.id
_entity.type
_entity.pdbx_description
1 polymer ?
#
loop_
_entity_poly.entity_id
_entity_poly.type
_entity_poly.pdbx_seq_one_letter_code
_entity_poly.pdbx_strand_id
1 'polypeptide(L)'
;MTTSPPHVVLIPTFLTEAEGDELLARINTAADFRQNYIQLYGRKAIPRLEAWCGTWDYPYSKGVVLEARSIPDYLQALIARIAAAGFGTYNGVLINCYRDGSDYISPHSDDDYGDPEPTIPSLTLGAARPFRLARKASGSKIDKSTKFEYIPQHGDLLVMKGLTNAEWKHWIPKTKKPVAERINLTFRCKKV
;
A
#
# COMPACT_ATOMS: atom_id res chain seq x y z
N MET A 1 -19.14 -22.36 -9.55
CA MET A 1 -18.81 -21.07 -10.14
C MET A 1 -17.30 -20.94 -10.09
N THR A 2 -16.63 -20.94 -11.23
CA THR A 2 -15.18 -20.74 -11.33
C THR A 2 -14.89 -19.28 -10.95
N THR A 3 -14.28 -19.11 -9.80
CA THR A 3 -13.93 -17.77 -9.29
C THR A 3 -12.67 -17.29 -9.99
N SER A 4 -12.74 -16.17 -10.70
CA SER A 4 -11.56 -15.57 -11.33
C SER A 4 -10.49 -15.25 -10.28
N PRO A 5 -9.20 -15.44 -10.58
CA PRO A 5 -8.10 -15.03 -9.71
C PRO A 5 -8.07 -13.50 -9.54
N PRO A 6 -7.36 -12.97 -8.53
CA PRO A 6 -7.20 -11.52 -8.40
C PRO A 6 -6.41 -10.98 -9.59
N HIS A 7 -6.85 -9.85 -10.13
CA HIS A 7 -6.12 -9.19 -11.21
C HIS A 7 -4.98 -8.35 -10.62
N VAL A 8 -3.82 -8.96 -10.49
CA VAL A 8 -2.60 -8.33 -9.95
C VAL A 8 -1.49 -8.43 -10.99
N VAL A 9 -0.86 -7.31 -11.27
CA VAL A 9 0.32 -7.21 -12.14
C VAL A 9 1.51 -6.88 -11.26
N LEU A 10 2.56 -7.70 -11.30
CA LEU A 10 3.85 -7.40 -10.68
C LEU A 10 4.84 -7.00 -11.78
N ILE A 11 5.43 -5.83 -11.64
CA ILE A 11 6.44 -5.28 -12.53
C ILE A 11 7.76 -5.27 -11.77
N PRO A 12 8.62 -6.27 -12.00
CA PRO A 12 9.92 -6.31 -11.36
C PRO A 12 10.79 -5.14 -11.84
N THR A 13 11.63 -4.64 -10.96
CA THR A 13 12.61 -3.60 -11.28
C THR A 13 11.97 -2.37 -11.96
N PHE A 14 10.78 -1.97 -11.51
CA PHE A 14 10.14 -0.74 -11.97
C PHE A 14 11.02 0.49 -11.68
N LEU A 15 11.74 0.47 -10.56
CA LEU A 15 12.92 1.28 -10.29
C LEU A 15 14.15 0.38 -10.30
N THR A 16 15.26 0.87 -10.84
CA THR A 16 16.56 0.24 -10.64
C THR A 16 16.92 0.26 -9.15
N GLU A 17 17.88 -0.57 -8.73
CA GLU A 17 18.37 -0.60 -7.35
C GLU A 17 18.81 0.80 -6.89
N ALA A 18 19.62 1.49 -7.70
CA ALA A 18 20.10 2.83 -7.38
C ALA A 18 18.98 3.88 -7.26
N GLU A 19 17.98 3.85 -8.17
CA GLU A 19 16.80 4.73 -8.06
C GLU A 19 15.98 4.42 -6.80
N GLY A 20 15.84 3.15 -6.47
CA GLY A 20 15.14 2.70 -5.27
C GLY A 20 15.85 3.13 -4.00
N ASP A 21 17.18 2.99 -3.93
CA ASP A 21 18.00 3.41 -2.79
C ASP A 21 17.95 4.92 -2.58
N GLU A 22 18.05 5.71 -3.66
CA GLU A 22 17.92 7.17 -3.60
C GLU A 22 16.55 7.58 -3.07
N LEU A 23 15.48 6.96 -3.59
CA LEU A 23 14.12 7.25 -3.16
C LEU A 23 13.89 6.86 -1.70
N LEU A 24 14.39 5.69 -1.28
CA LEU A 24 14.32 5.22 0.11
C LEU A 24 15.00 6.21 1.06
N ALA A 25 16.21 6.67 0.73
CA ALA A 25 16.95 7.65 1.53
C ALA A 25 16.21 8.99 1.64
N ARG A 26 15.63 9.48 0.53
CA ARG A 26 14.83 10.71 0.52
C ARG A 26 13.57 10.58 1.38
N ILE A 27 12.86 9.47 1.30
CA ILE A 27 11.65 9.23 2.10
C ILE A 27 12.00 9.15 3.58
N ASN A 28 13.05 8.43 3.95
CA ASN A 28 13.48 8.32 5.36
C ASN A 28 13.89 9.66 5.97
N THR A 29 14.37 10.60 5.15
CA THR A 29 14.76 11.94 5.60
C THR A 29 13.58 12.92 5.63
N ALA A 30 12.67 12.86 4.64
CA ALA A 30 11.68 13.90 4.39
C ALA A 30 10.26 13.53 4.84
N ALA A 31 9.92 12.23 4.95
CA ALA A 31 8.57 11.83 5.32
C ALA A 31 8.31 12.05 6.80
N ASP A 32 7.19 12.74 7.09
CA ASP A 32 6.72 12.93 8.47
C ASP A 32 5.98 11.66 8.93
N PHE A 33 6.75 10.62 9.22
CA PHE A 33 6.22 9.37 9.72
C PHE A 33 5.64 9.52 11.12
N ARG A 34 4.39 9.07 11.30
CA ARG A 34 3.69 9.12 12.58
C ARG A 34 3.24 7.73 13.01
N GLN A 35 3.35 7.47 14.31
CA GLN A 35 2.72 6.32 14.95
C GLN A 35 1.26 6.69 15.24
N ASN A 36 0.34 6.19 14.43
CA ASN A 36 -1.08 6.42 14.62
C ASN A 36 -1.71 5.38 15.58
N TYR A 37 -2.88 5.73 16.15
CA TYR A 37 -3.59 4.90 17.12
C TYR A 37 -5.06 4.81 16.73
N ILE A 38 -5.61 3.61 16.78
CA ILE A 38 -7.05 3.36 16.61
C ILE A 38 -7.71 3.09 17.96
N GLN A 39 -8.98 3.47 18.07
CA GLN A 39 -9.81 3.14 19.23
C GLN A 39 -10.54 1.83 18.97
N LEU A 40 -10.04 0.75 19.56
CA LEU A 40 -10.61 -0.60 19.42
C LEU A 40 -10.44 -1.36 20.75
N TYR A 41 -11.52 -1.43 21.56
CA TYR A 41 -11.42 -1.99 22.93
C TYR A 41 -10.24 -1.40 23.72
N GLY A 42 -10.11 -0.05 23.68
CA GLY A 42 -8.95 0.72 24.16
C GLY A 42 -8.07 1.25 23.01
N ARG A 43 -7.14 2.15 23.36
CA ARG A 43 -6.19 2.77 22.41
C ARG A 43 -5.13 1.76 21.98
N LYS A 44 -5.06 1.44 20.69
CA LYS A 44 -4.06 0.54 20.11
C LYS A 44 -3.25 1.24 19.05
N ALA A 45 -1.93 1.10 19.11
CA ALA A 45 -1.03 1.56 18.05
C ALA A 45 -1.29 0.77 16.76
N ILE A 46 -1.34 1.47 15.64
CA ILE A 46 -1.30 0.86 14.32
C ILE A 46 0.11 0.29 14.15
N PRO A 47 0.27 -1.03 13.86
CA PRO A 47 1.59 -1.67 13.89
C PRO A 47 2.40 -1.37 12.62
N ARG A 48 2.72 -0.13 12.40
CA ARG A 48 3.63 0.49 11.42
C ARG A 48 3.60 2.00 11.59
N LEU A 49 4.51 2.71 10.93
CA LEU A 49 4.44 4.17 10.81
C LEU A 49 3.78 4.53 9.48
N GLU A 50 3.17 5.71 9.43
CA GLU A 50 2.43 6.18 8.26
C GLU A 50 2.73 7.65 7.99
N ALA A 51 2.80 8.01 6.69
CA ALA A 51 2.82 9.37 6.21
C ALA A 51 1.88 9.50 5.00
N TRP A 52 1.31 10.68 4.80
CA TRP A 52 0.41 10.98 3.69
C TRP A 52 0.86 12.24 2.96
N CYS A 53 0.90 12.14 1.62
CA CYS A 53 1.03 13.29 0.73
C CYS A 53 -0.14 13.25 -0.26
N GLY A 54 -0.93 14.31 -0.33
CA GLY A 54 -2.11 14.31 -1.20
C GLY A 54 -2.87 15.62 -1.17
N THR A 55 -3.83 15.76 -2.07
CA THR A 55 -4.64 16.97 -2.23
C THR A 55 -5.86 17.02 -1.30
N TRP A 56 -6.03 16.01 -0.43
CA TRP A 56 -7.14 15.94 0.55
C TRP A 56 -6.69 15.26 1.84
N ASP A 57 -7.42 15.52 2.93
CA ASP A 57 -7.23 14.81 4.19
C ASP A 57 -7.68 13.35 4.03
N TYR A 58 -6.79 12.41 4.32
CA TYR A 58 -7.03 10.99 4.12
C TYR A 58 -7.74 10.38 5.34
N PRO A 59 -9.04 10.01 5.23
CA PRO A 59 -9.75 9.34 6.31
C PRO A 59 -9.28 7.88 6.40
N TYR A 60 -8.26 7.65 7.23
CA TYR A 60 -7.54 6.40 7.23
C TYR A 60 -8.36 5.24 7.83
N SER A 61 -8.74 5.30 9.09
CA SER A 61 -9.51 4.24 9.77
C SER A 61 -9.96 4.67 11.17
N LYS A 62 -11.19 4.34 11.54
CA LYS A 62 -11.71 4.45 12.91
C LYS A 62 -11.39 5.79 13.59
N GLY A 63 -11.60 6.90 12.89
CA GLY A 63 -11.40 8.25 13.39
C GLY A 63 -9.96 8.78 13.24
N VAL A 64 -9.04 8.04 12.62
CA VAL A 64 -7.73 8.56 12.24
C VAL A 64 -7.86 9.27 10.89
N VAL A 65 -7.46 10.54 10.85
CA VAL A 65 -7.35 11.35 9.63
C VAL A 65 -5.89 11.74 9.47
N LEU A 66 -5.32 11.48 8.30
CA LEU A 66 -4.00 11.97 7.94
C LEU A 66 -4.17 13.27 7.15
N GLU A 67 -3.68 14.37 7.71
CA GLU A 67 -3.80 15.70 7.10
C GLU A 67 -3.13 15.76 5.74
N ALA A 68 -3.76 16.48 4.80
CA ALA A 68 -3.22 16.72 3.48
C ALA A 68 -1.87 17.46 3.55
N ARG A 69 -0.90 16.97 2.80
CA ARG A 69 0.40 17.60 2.60
C ARG A 69 0.72 17.62 1.13
N SER A 70 1.42 18.64 0.67
CA SER A 70 1.84 18.74 -0.73
C SER A 70 2.65 17.49 -1.12
N ILE A 71 2.40 17.01 -2.34
CA ILE A 71 3.17 15.92 -2.92
C ILE A 71 4.53 16.49 -3.37
N PRO A 72 5.64 16.07 -2.78
CA PRO A 72 6.96 16.60 -3.16
C PRO A 72 7.36 16.15 -4.58
N ASP A 73 8.26 16.90 -5.23
CA ASP A 73 8.63 16.72 -6.64
C ASP A 73 9.08 15.29 -6.97
N TYR A 74 9.81 14.63 -6.08
CA TYR A 74 10.26 13.26 -6.31
C TYR A 74 9.10 12.24 -6.33
N LEU A 75 8.00 12.48 -5.60
CA LEU A 75 6.78 11.67 -5.70
C LEU A 75 5.94 12.06 -6.91
N GLN A 76 5.93 13.33 -7.32
CA GLN A 76 5.28 13.77 -8.55
C GLN A 76 5.94 13.12 -9.78
N ALA A 77 7.28 13.06 -9.82
CA ALA A 77 8.03 12.38 -10.87
C ALA A 77 7.68 10.88 -10.94
N LEU A 78 7.53 10.23 -9.78
CA LEU A 78 7.14 8.83 -9.69
C LEU A 78 5.69 8.62 -10.18
N ILE A 79 4.75 9.50 -9.82
CA ILE A 79 3.38 9.49 -10.34
C ILE A 79 3.37 9.62 -11.87
N ALA A 80 4.17 10.52 -12.43
CA ALA A 80 4.31 10.69 -13.88
C ALA A 80 4.87 9.42 -14.54
N ARG A 81 5.84 8.74 -13.93
CA ARG A 81 6.40 7.46 -14.42
C ARG A 81 5.36 6.34 -14.41
N ILE A 82 4.52 6.26 -13.35
CA ILE A 82 3.41 5.29 -13.26
C ILE A 82 2.36 5.58 -14.34
N ALA A 83 2.03 6.86 -14.58
CA ALA A 83 1.12 7.26 -15.63
C ALA A 83 1.65 6.91 -17.04
N ALA A 84 2.94 7.15 -17.30
CA ALA A 84 3.59 6.79 -18.55
C ALA A 84 3.62 5.25 -18.78
N ALA A 85 3.62 4.46 -17.70
CA ALA A 85 3.48 3.01 -17.77
C ALA A 85 2.03 2.53 -17.98
N GLY A 86 1.06 3.43 -18.13
CA GLY A 86 -0.34 3.11 -18.45
C GLY A 86 -1.20 2.74 -17.24
N PHE A 87 -0.79 3.09 -16.03
CA PHE A 87 -1.53 2.78 -14.80
C PHE A 87 -2.39 3.92 -14.26
N GLY A 88 -2.52 5.03 -15.00
CA GLY A 88 -3.35 6.16 -14.62
C GLY A 88 -2.60 7.24 -13.84
N THR A 89 -3.35 8.24 -13.36
CA THR A 89 -2.82 9.39 -12.61
C THR A 89 -3.30 9.35 -11.17
N TYR A 90 -2.50 9.92 -10.26
CA TYR A 90 -2.75 9.87 -8.82
C TYR A 90 -2.55 11.25 -8.20
N ASN A 91 -3.35 11.56 -7.18
CA ASN A 91 -3.29 12.83 -6.45
C ASN A 91 -3.10 12.63 -4.94
N GLY A 92 -2.68 11.40 -4.55
CA GLY A 92 -2.31 11.05 -3.20
C GLY A 92 -1.39 9.85 -3.13
N VAL A 93 -0.49 9.83 -2.14
CA VAL A 93 0.45 8.75 -1.86
C VAL A 93 0.43 8.45 -0.37
N LEU A 94 -0.02 7.25 -0.01
CA LEU A 94 0.09 6.74 1.34
C LEU A 94 1.42 6.00 1.48
N ILE A 95 2.23 6.42 2.43
CA ILE A 95 3.55 5.84 2.71
C ILE A 95 3.45 5.06 4.01
N ASN A 96 3.66 3.75 3.95
CA ASN A 96 3.69 2.87 5.11
C ASN A 96 5.12 2.42 5.37
N CYS A 97 5.63 2.62 6.58
CA CYS A 97 6.92 2.11 7.02
C CYS A 97 6.72 0.94 7.99
N TYR A 98 7.17 -0.23 7.57
CA TYR A 98 7.25 -1.46 8.39
C TYR A 98 8.69 -1.59 8.89
N ARG A 99 8.92 -1.25 10.15
CA ARG A 99 10.27 -1.17 10.75
C ARG A 99 10.98 -2.52 10.81
N ASP A 100 10.18 -3.57 11.03
CA ASP A 100 10.66 -4.94 11.14
C ASP A 100 9.52 -5.96 10.93
N GLY A 101 9.76 -7.22 11.28
CA GLY A 101 8.78 -8.31 11.14
C GLY A 101 7.57 -8.20 12.06
N SER A 102 7.62 -7.41 13.13
CA SER A 102 6.50 -7.20 14.05
C SER A 102 5.45 -6.26 13.49
N ASP A 103 5.83 -5.35 12.58
CA ASP A 103 4.93 -4.46 11.86
C ASP A 103 4.18 -5.22 10.77
N TYR A 104 2.88 -4.89 10.63
CA TYR A 104 1.98 -5.58 9.71
C TYR A 104 0.76 -4.71 9.36
N ILE A 105 -0.01 -5.18 8.40
CA ILE A 105 -1.38 -4.72 8.16
C ILE A 105 -2.31 -5.93 8.06
N SER A 106 -3.43 -5.87 8.77
CA SER A 106 -4.45 -6.93 8.76
C SER A 106 -5.19 -7.01 7.42
N PRO A 107 -5.86 -8.14 7.09
CA PRO A 107 -6.65 -8.24 5.87
C PRO A 107 -7.70 -7.12 5.75
N HIS A 108 -7.58 -6.32 4.68
CA HIS A 108 -8.44 -5.18 4.39
C HIS A 108 -8.62 -5.02 2.88
N SER A 109 -9.52 -4.13 2.50
CA SER A 109 -9.59 -3.54 1.17
C SER A 109 -9.26 -2.07 1.30
N ASP A 110 -8.74 -1.49 0.25
CA ASP A 110 -8.48 -0.06 0.16
C ASP A 110 -9.76 0.72 -0.10
N ASP A 111 -9.78 2.02 0.23
CA ASP A 111 -10.84 2.90 -0.23
C ASP A 111 -10.77 3.08 -1.75
N ASP A 112 -11.92 2.96 -2.40
CA ASP A 112 -12.05 3.06 -3.85
C ASP A 112 -12.41 4.48 -4.34
N TYR A 113 -12.79 5.36 -3.42
CA TYR A 113 -13.23 6.75 -3.68
C TYR A 113 -14.30 6.85 -4.78
N GLY A 114 -15.19 5.85 -4.86
CA GLY A 114 -16.28 5.78 -5.83
C GLY A 114 -15.87 5.20 -7.19
N ASP A 115 -14.66 4.69 -7.33
CA ASP A 115 -14.25 3.90 -8.49
C ASP A 115 -14.46 2.41 -8.19
N PRO A 116 -15.42 1.73 -8.84
CA PRO A 116 -15.71 0.32 -8.56
C PRO A 116 -14.58 -0.63 -9.00
N GLU A 117 -13.71 -0.18 -9.88
CA GLU A 117 -12.58 -0.95 -10.43
C GLU A 117 -11.25 -0.19 -10.34
N PRO A 118 -10.83 0.23 -9.15
CA PRO A 118 -9.66 1.08 -9.01
C PRO A 118 -8.38 0.37 -9.45
N THR A 119 -7.51 1.13 -10.12
CA THR A 119 -6.12 0.71 -10.33
C THR A 119 -5.27 1.26 -9.19
N ILE A 120 -4.67 0.36 -8.41
CA ILE A 120 -3.94 0.71 -7.17
C ILE A 120 -2.49 0.24 -7.27
N PRO A 121 -1.56 1.10 -7.70
CA PRO A 121 -0.15 0.80 -7.69
C PRO A 121 0.43 0.85 -6.27
N SER A 122 1.37 -0.05 -6.01
CA SER A 122 2.03 -0.24 -4.73
C SER A 122 3.52 -0.50 -4.98
N LEU A 123 4.38 0.50 -4.73
CA LEU A 123 5.83 0.40 -4.89
C LEU A 123 6.45 -0.09 -3.58
N THR A 124 7.36 -1.05 -3.68
CA THR A 124 8.11 -1.57 -2.52
C THR A 124 9.53 -1.04 -2.53
N LEU A 125 9.99 -0.54 -1.38
CA LEU A 125 11.38 -0.14 -1.13
C LEU A 125 11.91 -0.85 0.12
N GLY A 126 13.20 -1.20 0.13
CA GLY A 126 13.85 -1.91 1.22
C GLY A 126 13.50 -3.41 1.24
N ALA A 127 13.22 -3.98 2.41
CA ALA A 127 13.05 -5.42 2.57
C ALA A 127 11.80 -5.98 1.87
N ALA A 128 11.95 -7.16 1.27
CA ALA A 128 10.83 -7.91 0.73
C ALA A 128 9.91 -8.44 1.84
N ARG A 129 8.62 -8.28 1.67
CA ARG A 129 7.59 -8.83 2.57
C ARG A 129 6.48 -9.50 1.75
N PRO A 130 5.92 -10.63 2.22
CA PRO A 130 4.77 -11.23 1.55
C PRO A 130 3.58 -10.26 1.47
N PHE A 131 3.06 -10.05 0.27
CA PHE A 131 1.79 -9.41 0.00
C PHE A 131 0.79 -10.51 -0.32
N ARG A 132 -0.17 -10.70 0.58
CA ARG A 132 -1.15 -11.78 0.50
C ARG A 132 -2.52 -11.26 0.11
N LEU A 133 -3.24 -12.06 -0.68
CA LEU A 133 -4.64 -11.82 -1.00
C LEU A 133 -5.46 -13.08 -0.69
N ALA A 134 -6.71 -12.88 -0.28
CA ALA A 134 -7.72 -13.93 -0.22
C ALA A 134 -9.09 -13.33 -0.50
N ARG A 135 -9.99 -14.12 -1.06
CA ARG A 135 -11.36 -13.68 -1.32
C ARG A 135 -12.07 -13.23 -0.05
N LYS A 136 -12.91 -12.24 -0.20
CA LYS A 136 -13.85 -11.85 0.84
C LYS A 136 -14.85 -13.00 1.06
N ALA A 137 -15.07 -13.34 2.31
CA ALA A 137 -16.15 -14.22 2.74
C ALA A 137 -17.20 -13.38 3.48
N SER A 138 -18.21 -14.01 4.03
CA SER A 138 -19.28 -13.32 4.76
C SER A 138 -18.72 -12.39 5.86
N GLY A 139 -19.18 -11.16 5.89
CA GLY A 139 -18.73 -10.11 6.82
C GLY A 139 -17.28 -9.69 6.61
N SER A 140 -16.51 -9.58 7.70
CA SER A 140 -15.10 -9.19 7.65
C SER A 140 -14.13 -10.35 7.37
N LYS A 141 -14.63 -11.57 7.18
CA LYS A 141 -13.82 -12.79 7.01
C LYS A 141 -13.20 -12.89 5.62
N ILE A 142 -12.22 -13.78 5.50
CA ILE A 142 -11.59 -14.16 4.24
C ILE A 142 -11.76 -15.65 4.01
N ASP A 143 -11.85 -16.05 2.75
CA ASP A 143 -11.80 -17.45 2.34
C ASP A 143 -10.34 -17.91 2.27
N LYS A 144 -9.90 -18.70 3.24
CA LYS A 144 -8.51 -19.15 3.36
C LYS A 144 -8.10 -20.14 2.27
N SER A 145 -9.04 -20.74 1.54
CA SER A 145 -8.77 -21.66 0.43
C SER A 145 -8.33 -20.93 -0.85
N THR A 146 -8.62 -19.63 -0.97
CA THR A 146 -8.36 -18.80 -2.16
C THR A 146 -7.11 -17.94 -2.06
N LYS A 147 -6.10 -18.36 -1.30
CA LYS A 147 -4.91 -17.55 -1.01
C LYS A 147 -3.97 -17.38 -2.20
N PHE A 148 -3.61 -16.13 -2.47
CA PHE A 148 -2.50 -15.77 -3.35
C PHE A 148 -1.42 -15.04 -2.55
N GLU A 149 -0.16 -15.16 -2.99
CA GLU A 149 0.97 -14.49 -2.37
C GLU A 149 1.94 -13.98 -3.43
N TYR A 150 2.31 -12.72 -3.30
CA TYR A 150 3.39 -12.08 -4.06
C TYR A 150 4.46 -11.65 -3.07
N ILE A 151 5.72 -11.59 -3.49
CA ILE A 151 6.84 -11.14 -2.66
C ILE A 151 7.58 -10.02 -3.43
N PRO A 152 6.99 -8.80 -3.49
CA PRO A 152 7.62 -7.69 -4.18
C PRO A 152 8.97 -7.36 -3.54
N GLN A 153 9.98 -7.22 -4.38
CA GLN A 153 11.34 -6.86 -4.02
C GLN A 153 11.52 -5.35 -4.02
N HIS A 154 12.70 -4.89 -3.61
CA HIS A 154 13.09 -3.48 -3.71
C HIS A 154 12.99 -2.98 -5.15
N GLY A 155 12.30 -1.85 -5.37
CA GLY A 155 12.05 -1.29 -6.70
C GLY A 155 10.90 -1.90 -7.48
N ASP A 156 10.24 -2.97 -6.98
CA ASP A 156 9.10 -3.59 -7.66
C ASP A 156 7.82 -2.78 -7.49
N LEU A 157 7.05 -2.68 -8.58
CA LEU A 157 5.69 -2.12 -8.57
C LEU A 157 4.66 -3.25 -8.69
N LEU A 158 3.84 -3.42 -7.67
CA LEU A 158 2.67 -4.29 -7.69
C LEU A 158 1.43 -3.44 -7.97
N VAL A 159 0.59 -3.86 -8.92
CA VAL A 159 -0.62 -3.12 -9.28
C VAL A 159 -1.83 -4.02 -9.15
N MET A 160 -2.74 -3.68 -8.23
CA MET A 160 -4.07 -4.30 -8.16
C MET A 160 -5.01 -3.57 -9.13
N LYS A 161 -5.80 -4.32 -9.91
CA LYS A 161 -6.70 -3.79 -10.95
C LYS A 161 -8.10 -4.38 -10.87
N GLY A 162 -9.04 -3.69 -11.50
CA GLY A 162 -10.40 -4.14 -11.67
C GLY A 162 -11.08 -4.50 -10.34
N LEU A 163 -11.88 -5.55 -10.33
CA LEU A 163 -12.63 -5.98 -9.16
C LEU A 163 -11.79 -6.56 -8.00
N THR A 164 -10.45 -6.59 -8.14
CA THR A 164 -9.58 -7.15 -7.08
C THR A 164 -9.83 -6.47 -5.73
N ASN A 165 -9.90 -5.14 -5.70
CA ASN A 165 -10.15 -4.43 -4.45
C ASN A 165 -11.56 -4.66 -3.90
N ALA A 166 -12.56 -4.84 -4.78
CA ALA A 166 -13.95 -5.10 -4.39
C ALA A 166 -14.14 -6.53 -3.85
N GLU A 167 -13.50 -7.53 -4.46
CA GLU A 167 -13.73 -8.95 -4.17
C GLU A 167 -12.72 -9.59 -3.22
N TRP A 168 -11.53 -8.97 -3.07
CA TRP A 168 -10.40 -9.53 -2.31
C TRP A 168 -10.02 -8.64 -1.14
N LYS A 169 -9.47 -9.25 -0.10
CA LYS A 169 -8.71 -8.55 0.94
C LYS A 169 -7.25 -8.84 0.76
N HIS A 170 -6.42 -7.83 1.05
CA HIS A 170 -4.97 -7.98 1.01
C HIS A 170 -4.34 -7.58 2.35
N TRP A 171 -3.12 -8.07 2.62
CA TRP A 171 -2.41 -7.80 3.87
C TRP A 171 -0.91 -8.12 3.79
N ILE A 172 -0.15 -7.54 4.72
CA ILE A 172 1.23 -7.93 5.02
C ILE A 172 1.23 -8.65 6.37
N PRO A 173 1.58 -9.93 6.45
CA PRO A 173 1.57 -10.68 7.71
C PRO A 173 2.73 -10.31 8.62
N LYS A 174 2.57 -10.51 9.94
CA LYS A 174 3.68 -10.56 10.87
C LYS A 174 4.63 -11.69 10.52
N THR A 175 5.93 -11.52 10.85
CA THR A 175 6.92 -12.58 10.83
C THR A 175 7.82 -12.50 12.05
N LYS A 176 8.26 -13.67 12.53
CA LYS A 176 9.29 -13.78 13.58
C LYS A 176 10.69 -13.88 13.00
N LYS A 177 10.81 -14.02 11.66
CA LYS A 177 12.11 -14.02 11.00
C LYS A 177 12.69 -12.60 11.05
N PRO A 178 13.98 -12.44 11.30
CA PRO A 178 14.63 -11.14 11.15
C PRO A 178 14.39 -10.59 9.75
N VAL A 179 13.93 -9.35 9.66
CA VAL A 179 13.70 -8.64 8.41
C VAL A 179 13.96 -7.16 8.63
N ALA A 180 14.63 -6.53 7.69
CA ALA A 180 14.91 -5.10 7.72
C ALA A 180 13.65 -4.27 7.42
N GLU A 181 13.80 -2.96 7.48
CA GLU A 181 12.75 -2.00 7.16
C GLU A 181 12.26 -2.17 5.72
N ARG A 182 10.93 -2.04 5.57
CA ARG A 182 10.25 -1.94 4.29
C ARG A 182 9.41 -0.68 4.25
N ILE A 183 9.58 0.12 3.21
CA ILE A 183 8.66 1.20 2.88
C ILE A 183 7.77 0.78 1.72
N ASN A 184 6.50 1.13 1.81
CA ASN A 184 5.52 0.89 0.76
C ASN A 184 4.81 2.19 0.40
N LEU A 185 4.82 2.54 -0.87
CA LEU A 185 4.07 3.68 -1.40
C LEU A 185 2.83 3.17 -2.13
N THR A 186 1.65 3.50 -1.62
CA THR A 186 0.39 3.17 -2.29
C THR A 186 -0.21 4.43 -2.89
N PHE A 187 -0.39 4.41 -4.22
CA PHE A 187 -0.89 5.55 -4.97
C PHE A 187 -2.42 5.54 -4.98
N ARG A 188 -3.00 6.70 -4.73
CA ARG A 188 -4.44 6.90 -4.61
C ARG A 188 -4.92 7.99 -5.57
N CYS A 189 -6.09 7.78 -6.13
CA CYS A 189 -6.79 8.79 -6.92
C CYS A 189 -8.17 9.03 -6.28
N LYS A 190 -8.42 10.27 -5.86
CA LYS A 190 -9.75 10.73 -5.48
C LYS A 190 -10.19 11.74 -6.55
N LYS A 191 -11.27 11.42 -7.27
CA LYS A 191 -11.90 12.36 -8.19
C LYS A 191 -12.49 13.50 -7.36
N VAL A 192 -12.18 14.73 -7.74
CA VAL A 192 -12.74 15.97 -7.15
C VAL A 192 -14.06 16.27 -7.82
#